data_dd266cc137e16515909efd724731269f
#
_entry.id   dd266cc137e16515909efd724731269f
#
_cell.length_a   1.000
_cell.length_b   1.000
_cell.length_c   1.000
_cell.angle_alpha   90.00
_cell.angle_beta   90.00
_cell.angle_gamma   90.00
#
_symmetry.space_group_name_H-M   'P 1'
#
loop_
_entity.id
_entity.type
_entity.pdbx_description
1 polymer ?
#
loop_
_entity_poly.entity_id
_entity_poly.type
_entity_poly.pdbx_seq_one_letter_code
_entity_poly.pdbx_strand_id
1 'polypeptide(L)'
;MSESPKKVIVGMSGGVDCSVSAWLLQQQGYQVEGLFMKNWEEDDGEEYCTAAADLADAQAVCDKLGIELHTVNFAAEYWDNVFELFLEEYKAGRTPNPDILCNKEIKFKAFLEFAAEDLGADYIATGHYVRRADVDGKSRLLRGLDGNKDQSYFLYTLGHEQIAQSLFPVGELEKPQVRKIAEDLGLITAKKKDSTGICFIGERKFREFLGRYLPAQPGKIITVDGDEIGQHQGLMYHTLGQRKGLGIGGTKEGTEDPWYVVDKDVENNILVVAQGHEHPRLMSVGLIAQQLHWVDREPFSGTLRCTVKTRYRQTDIPCTVKALDDERIEVIFDEPVAAVTPGQSAVFYNGEVCLGGGIIEQRLPLPV
;
A
#
# COMPACT_ATOMS: atom_id res chain seq x y z
N MET A 1 36.56 5.95 24.03
CA MET A 1 35.87 7.10 23.45
C MET A 1 34.46 6.62 23.15
N SER A 2 33.44 7.16 23.82
CA SER A 2 32.04 6.81 23.49
C SER A 2 31.75 7.34 22.10
N GLU A 3 31.36 6.46 21.19
CA GLU A 3 30.84 6.89 19.87
C GLU A 3 29.68 7.86 20.10
N SER A 4 29.62 8.93 19.34
CA SER A 4 28.48 9.85 19.35
C SER A 4 27.20 9.07 19.00
N PRO A 5 26.06 9.37 19.65
CA PRO A 5 24.83 8.69 19.36
C PRO A 5 24.47 8.87 17.87
N LYS A 6 24.03 7.79 17.22
CA LYS A 6 23.60 7.84 15.82
C LYS A 6 22.35 8.68 15.67
N LYS A 7 22.32 9.47 14.61
CA LYS A 7 21.21 10.37 14.30
C LYS A 7 20.15 9.66 13.48
N VAL A 8 18.90 9.74 13.94
CA VAL A 8 17.73 9.19 13.27
C VAL A 8 16.73 10.30 12.97
N ILE A 9 16.29 10.38 11.74
CA ILE A 9 15.19 11.24 11.34
C ILE A 9 13.93 10.39 11.24
N VAL A 10 12.91 10.71 12.05
CA VAL A 10 11.61 10.03 12.03
C VAL A 10 10.63 10.79 11.14
N GLY A 11 10.02 10.10 10.20
CA GLY A 11 8.92 10.66 9.42
C GLY A 11 7.69 10.89 10.33
N MET A 12 7.40 12.15 10.63
CA MET A 12 6.32 12.56 11.53
C MET A 12 5.09 12.97 10.73
N SER A 13 4.09 12.10 10.69
CA SER A 13 2.84 12.32 9.94
C SER A 13 1.72 12.97 10.77
N GLY A 14 1.95 13.21 12.07
CA GLY A 14 0.91 13.62 13.00
C GLY A 14 0.03 12.46 13.50
N GLY A 15 0.42 11.21 13.26
CA GLY A 15 -0.25 10.01 13.74
C GLY A 15 0.38 9.44 15.03
N VAL A 16 -0.26 8.41 15.61
CA VAL A 16 0.21 7.77 16.85
C VAL A 16 1.45 6.91 16.62
N ASP A 17 1.55 6.22 15.50
CA ASP A 17 2.62 5.25 15.25
C ASP A 17 3.99 5.91 15.11
N CYS A 18 4.09 7.01 14.36
CA CYS A 18 5.33 7.78 14.26
C CYS A 18 5.67 8.50 15.57
N SER A 19 4.68 8.95 16.33
CA SER A 19 4.86 9.57 17.64
C SER A 19 5.55 8.61 18.62
N VAL A 20 5.04 7.38 18.72
CA VAL A 20 5.61 6.34 19.59
C VAL A 20 6.96 5.87 19.06
N SER A 21 7.13 5.78 17.74
CA SER A 21 8.41 5.43 17.11
C SER A 21 9.53 6.40 17.53
N ALA A 22 9.25 7.70 17.52
CA ALA A 22 10.20 8.72 17.95
C ALA A 22 10.62 8.53 19.41
N TRP A 23 9.67 8.30 20.32
CA TRP A 23 9.94 8.06 21.72
C TRP A 23 10.75 6.77 21.95
N LEU A 24 10.38 5.67 21.29
CA LEU A 24 11.10 4.40 21.40
C LEU A 24 12.57 4.54 21.00
N LEU A 25 12.86 5.28 19.93
CA LEU A 25 14.22 5.52 19.47
C LEU A 25 15.02 6.37 20.45
N GLN A 26 14.40 7.38 21.11
CA GLN A 26 15.04 8.12 22.20
C GLN A 26 15.41 7.18 23.37
N GLN A 27 14.50 6.26 23.74
CA GLN A 27 14.77 5.29 24.82
C GLN A 27 15.91 4.32 24.45
N GLN A 28 16.14 4.10 23.16
CA GLN A 28 17.23 3.26 22.66
C GLN A 28 18.56 4.03 22.54
N GLY A 29 18.59 5.32 22.86
CA GLY A 29 19.79 6.14 22.89
C GLY A 29 20.18 6.81 21.58
N TYR A 30 19.28 6.83 20.59
CA TYR A 30 19.49 7.58 19.35
C TYR A 30 19.32 9.08 19.57
N GLN A 31 20.02 9.89 18.76
CA GLN A 31 19.71 11.30 18.57
C GLN A 31 18.54 11.38 17.58
N VAL A 32 17.35 11.75 18.05
CA VAL A 32 16.11 11.73 17.27
C VAL A 32 15.71 13.15 16.89
N GLU A 33 15.40 13.33 15.60
CA GLU A 33 14.74 14.52 15.07
C GLU A 33 13.55 14.06 14.21
N GLY A 34 12.57 14.91 14.01
CA GLY A 34 11.39 14.64 13.19
C GLY A 34 11.46 15.35 11.84
N LEU A 35 10.79 14.77 10.85
CA LEU A 35 10.56 15.40 9.55
C LEU A 35 9.08 15.27 9.18
N PHE A 36 8.42 16.39 9.00
CA PHE A 36 7.08 16.45 8.41
C PHE A 36 7.19 16.66 6.91
N MET A 37 6.55 15.79 6.13
CA MET A 37 6.52 15.85 4.66
C MET A 37 5.16 16.33 4.18
N LYS A 38 5.13 17.46 3.46
CA LYS A 38 3.97 17.91 2.71
C LYS A 38 4.06 17.31 1.30
N ASN A 39 3.11 16.46 0.93
CA ASN A 39 3.14 15.75 -0.36
C ASN A 39 1.92 16.04 -1.25
N TRP A 40 1.02 16.92 -0.82
CA TRP A 40 -0.16 17.30 -1.57
C TRP A 40 -0.51 18.77 -1.35
N GLU A 41 -0.79 19.51 -2.42
CA GLU A 41 -1.11 20.96 -2.37
C GLU A 41 -2.42 21.34 -3.05
N GLU A 42 -2.99 20.49 -3.90
CA GLU A 42 -4.17 20.77 -4.72
C GLU A 42 -5.40 21.24 -3.91
N ASP A 43 -5.43 20.91 -2.62
CA ASP A 43 -6.55 21.20 -1.73
C ASP A 43 -6.21 22.21 -0.63
N ASP A 44 -5.13 22.96 -0.77
CA ASP A 44 -4.76 23.99 0.19
C ASP A 44 -5.90 25.01 0.32
N GLY A 45 -6.50 25.06 1.52
CA GLY A 45 -7.66 25.92 1.80
C GLY A 45 -9.02 25.24 1.63
N GLU A 46 -9.11 23.99 1.18
CA GLU A 46 -10.35 23.21 1.16
C GLU A 46 -10.59 22.46 2.49
N GLU A 47 -11.85 22.08 2.74
CA GLU A 47 -12.29 21.34 3.94
C GLU A 47 -11.55 19.99 4.13
N TYR A 48 -10.99 19.43 3.06
CA TYR A 48 -10.27 18.16 3.07
C TYR A 48 -8.76 18.27 3.34
N CYS A 49 -8.22 19.48 3.41
CA CYS A 49 -6.80 19.68 3.72
C CYS A 49 -6.53 19.45 5.21
N THR A 50 -5.97 18.31 5.55
CA THR A 50 -5.58 17.98 6.94
C THR A 50 -4.13 18.36 7.26
N ALA A 51 -3.34 18.78 6.26
CA ALA A 51 -1.89 18.99 6.38
C ALA A 51 -1.53 19.95 7.51
N ALA A 52 -2.26 21.04 7.67
CA ALA A 52 -2.02 22.02 8.75
C ALA A 52 -2.29 21.42 10.14
N ALA A 53 -3.37 20.65 10.29
CA ALA A 53 -3.70 19.97 11.54
C ALA A 53 -2.70 18.86 11.86
N ASP A 54 -2.30 18.08 10.87
CA ASP A 54 -1.30 17.01 11.01
C ASP A 54 0.09 17.58 11.37
N LEU A 55 0.48 18.70 10.77
CA LEU A 55 1.70 19.42 11.12
C LEU A 55 1.65 19.93 12.58
N ALA A 56 0.52 20.51 13.00
CA ALA A 56 0.35 20.97 14.38
C ALA A 56 0.43 19.81 15.38
N ASP A 57 -0.15 18.66 15.07
CA ASP A 57 -0.07 17.46 15.89
C ASP A 57 1.38 16.92 15.95
N ALA A 58 2.08 16.88 14.82
CA ALA A 58 3.48 16.49 14.76
C ALA A 58 4.37 17.43 15.58
N GLN A 59 4.15 18.74 15.49
CA GLN A 59 4.89 19.73 16.27
C GLN A 59 4.62 19.56 17.78
N ALA A 60 3.38 19.38 18.19
CA ALA A 60 3.04 19.17 19.58
C ALA A 60 3.70 17.89 20.18
N VAL A 61 3.77 16.82 19.41
CA VAL A 61 4.49 15.60 19.80
C VAL A 61 5.98 15.86 19.92
N CYS A 62 6.60 16.52 18.95
CA CYS A 62 8.02 16.87 18.98
C CYS A 62 8.37 17.77 20.17
N ASP A 63 7.54 18.77 20.46
CA ASP A 63 7.69 19.64 21.63
C ASP A 63 7.61 18.84 22.94
N LYS A 64 6.67 17.92 23.03
CA LYS A 64 6.49 17.04 24.20
C LYS A 64 7.70 16.12 24.42
N LEU A 65 8.28 15.60 23.33
CA LEU A 65 9.45 14.72 23.38
C LEU A 65 10.78 15.48 23.45
N GLY A 66 10.77 16.79 23.25
CA GLY A 66 11.98 17.63 23.24
C GLY A 66 12.87 17.35 22.02
N ILE A 67 12.28 17.08 20.86
CA ILE A 67 12.98 16.88 19.58
C ILE A 67 12.67 17.98 18.58
N GLU A 68 13.61 18.26 17.70
CA GLU A 68 13.44 19.21 16.61
C GLU A 68 12.53 18.62 15.51
N LEU A 69 11.65 19.44 14.92
CA LEU A 69 10.86 19.08 13.76
C LEU A 69 11.29 19.90 12.55
N HIS A 70 11.72 19.20 11.51
CA HIS A 70 11.98 19.76 10.18
C HIS A 70 10.73 19.61 9.30
N THR A 71 10.62 20.42 8.27
CA THR A 71 9.55 20.32 7.26
C THR A 71 10.15 20.31 5.86
N VAL A 72 9.53 19.55 4.97
CA VAL A 72 9.91 19.50 3.55
C VAL A 72 8.64 19.39 2.70
N ASN A 73 8.69 19.94 1.49
CA ASN A 73 7.61 19.85 0.51
C ASN A 73 8.05 18.94 -0.64
N PHE A 74 7.41 17.78 -0.76
CA PHE A 74 7.59 16.81 -1.84
C PHE A 74 6.37 16.74 -2.76
N ALA A 75 5.52 17.77 -2.80
CA ALA A 75 4.29 17.74 -3.59
C ALA A 75 4.55 17.52 -5.09
N ALA A 76 5.61 18.10 -5.64
CA ALA A 76 6.00 17.90 -7.03
C ALA A 76 6.45 16.45 -7.28
N GLU A 77 7.32 15.92 -6.42
CA GLU A 77 7.79 14.53 -6.52
C GLU A 77 6.65 13.52 -6.36
N TYR A 78 5.70 13.80 -5.47
CA TYR A 78 4.51 12.96 -5.31
C TYR A 78 3.62 13.00 -6.54
N TRP A 79 3.39 14.18 -7.11
CA TRP A 79 2.61 14.33 -8.32
C TRP A 79 3.21 13.53 -9.47
N ASP A 80 4.48 13.76 -9.77
CA ASP A 80 5.16 13.18 -10.94
C ASP A 80 5.37 11.67 -10.82
N ASN A 81 5.70 11.18 -9.62
CA ASN A 81 6.12 9.78 -9.44
C ASN A 81 5.06 8.87 -8.82
N VAL A 82 3.97 9.42 -8.28
CA VAL A 82 2.91 8.63 -7.67
C VAL A 82 1.57 8.91 -8.33
N PHE A 83 1.14 10.17 -8.35
CA PHE A 83 -0.22 10.51 -8.73
C PHE A 83 -0.48 10.40 -10.23
N GLU A 84 0.44 10.83 -11.08
CA GLU A 84 0.31 10.65 -12.54
C GLU A 84 0.21 9.17 -12.92
N LEU A 85 1.07 8.32 -12.36
CA LEU A 85 1.02 6.87 -12.58
C LEU A 85 -0.29 6.26 -12.10
N PHE A 86 -0.81 6.73 -10.97
CA PHE A 86 -2.12 6.34 -10.45
C PHE A 86 -3.24 6.67 -11.45
N LEU A 87 -3.24 7.86 -12.05
CA LEU A 87 -4.22 8.25 -13.06
C LEU A 87 -4.09 7.41 -14.35
N GLU A 88 -2.87 7.15 -14.81
CA GLU A 88 -2.62 6.32 -16.00
C GLU A 88 -3.15 4.89 -15.83
N GLU A 89 -2.95 4.29 -14.67
CA GLU A 89 -3.46 2.95 -14.37
C GLU A 89 -5.01 2.91 -14.41
N TYR A 90 -5.68 3.91 -13.84
CA TYR A 90 -7.14 4.00 -13.92
C TYR A 90 -7.65 4.22 -15.34
N LYS A 91 -6.96 5.03 -16.16
CA LYS A 91 -7.28 5.18 -17.58
C LYS A 91 -7.19 3.85 -18.33
N ALA A 92 -6.22 3.03 -18.00
CA ALA A 92 -6.02 1.71 -18.57
C ALA A 92 -7.00 0.63 -18.03
N GLY A 93 -7.94 1.00 -17.17
CA GLY A 93 -8.92 0.08 -16.57
C GLY A 93 -8.35 -0.80 -15.44
N ARG A 94 -7.10 -0.58 -15.03
CA ARG A 94 -6.47 -1.31 -13.92
C ARG A 94 -6.75 -0.63 -12.59
N THR A 95 -6.50 -1.35 -11.50
CA THR A 95 -6.67 -0.85 -10.13
C THR A 95 -5.31 -0.73 -9.45
N PRO A 96 -4.69 0.47 -9.42
CA PRO A 96 -3.37 0.67 -8.84
C PRO A 96 -3.38 0.68 -7.31
N ASN A 97 -2.18 0.59 -6.72
CA ASN A 97 -1.96 0.81 -5.29
C ASN A 97 -0.98 1.99 -5.10
N PRO A 98 -1.50 3.21 -4.88
CA PRO A 98 -0.67 4.41 -4.74
C PRO A 98 0.17 4.41 -3.46
N ASP A 99 -0.23 3.67 -2.42
CA ASP A 99 0.51 3.60 -1.16
C ASP A 99 1.86 2.87 -1.35
N ILE A 100 1.91 1.85 -2.20
CA ILE A 100 3.17 1.18 -2.56
C ILE A 100 4.09 2.15 -3.30
N LEU A 101 3.57 2.89 -4.27
CA LEU A 101 4.34 3.91 -5.01
C LEU A 101 4.83 5.04 -4.08
N CYS A 102 3.98 5.50 -3.16
CA CYS A 102 4.35 6.51 -2.18
C CYS A 102 5.49 6.03 -1.27
N ASN A 103 5.44 4.79 -0.79
CA ASN A 103 6.53 4.22 -0.01
C ASN A 103 7.82 4.14 -0.83
N LYS A 104 7.74 3.67 -2.08
CA LYS A 104 8.89 3.52 -2.97
C LYS A 104 9.55 4.86 -3.31
N GLU A 105 8.78 5.83 -3.78
CA GLU A 105 9.30 7.05 -4.39
C GLU A 105 9.48 8.20 -3.39
N ILE A 106 8.64 8.27 -2.36
CA ILE A 106 8.65 9.36 -1.39
C ILE A 106 9.32 8.95 -0.08
N LYS A 107 8.76 7.98 0.65
CA LYS A 107 9.24 7.68 2.02
C LYS A 107 10.61 7.03 2.06
N PHE A 108 10.91 6.14 1.12
CA PHE A 108 12.18 5.40 1.12
C PHE A 108 13.11 5.79 -0.06
N LYS A 109 12.83 6.88 -0.72
CA LYS A 109 13.72 7.50 -1.71
C LYS A 109 13.91 8.98 -1.41
N ALA A 110 12.94 9.84 -1.72
CA ALA A 110 13.08 11.29 -1.49
C ALA A 110 13.37 11.62 -0.01
N PHE A 111 12.64 11.03 0.92
CA PHE A 111 12.88 11.22 2.36
C PHE A 111 14.25 10.68 2.78
N LEU A 112 14.62 9.46 2.37
CA LEU A 112 15.90 8.86 2.72
C LEU A 112 17.07 9.72 2.24
N GLU A 113 17.03 10.19 0.99
CA GLU A 113 18.04 11.07 0.39
C GLU A 113 18.13 12.40 1.14
N PHE A 114 16.99 13.07 1.36
CA PHE A 114 16.95 14.34 2.08
C PHE A 114 17.47 14.21 3.52
N ALA A 115 17.07 13.18 4.24
CA ALA A 115 17.53 12.95 5.60
C ALA A 115 19.03 12.71 5.68
N ALA A 116 19.60 11.95 4.75
CA ALA A 116 21.02 11.64 4.71
C ALA A 116 21.86 12.85 4.27
N GLU A 117 21.47 13.53 3.21
CA GLU A 117 22.27 14.58 2.57
C GLU A 117 22.10 15.94 3.25
N ASP A 118 20.86 16.34 3.57
CA ASP A 118 20.56 17.66 4.12
C ASP A 118 20.55 17.68 5.66
N LEU A 119 20.15 16.59 6.31
CA LEU A 119 20.02 16.51 7.76
C LEU A 119 21.12 15.67 8.43
N GLY A 120 22.00 15.04 7.67
CA GLY A 120 23.12 14.24 8.18
C GLY A 120 22.68 13.02 8.99
N ALA A 121 21.58 12.39 8.62
CA ALA A 121 21.05 11.22 9.30
C ALA A 121 21.85 9.95 9.01
N ASP A 122 22.06 9.13 10.05
CA ASP A 122 22.58 7.77 9.91
C ASP A 122 21.45 6.80 9.48
N TYR A 123 20.23 7.05 9.98
CA TYR A 123 19.02 6.26 9.67
C TYR A 123 17.80 7.16 9.50
N ILE A 124 16.83 6.67 8.75
CA ILE A 124 15.45 7.14 8.86
C ILE A 124 14.62 6.14 9.67
N ALA A 125 13.50 6.59 10.20
CA ALA A 125 12.54 5.73 10.84
C ALA A 125 11.11 6.10 10.42
N THR A 126 10.26 5.12 10.37
CA THR A 126 8.84 5.27 10.07
C THR A 126 7.98 4.49 11.04
N GLY A 127 6.71 4.85 11.14
CA GLY A 127 5.71 4.14 11.95
C GLY A 127 5.14 2.88 11.29
N HIS A 128 5.82 2.26 10.33
CA HIS A 128 5.34 1.05 9.69
C HIS A 128 5.46 -0.18 10.60
N TYR A 129 4.42 -1.02 10.58
CA TYR A 129 4.40 -2.31 11.27
C TYR A 129 5.09 -3.38 10.42
N VAL A 130 6.39 -3.31 10.36
CA VAL A 130 7.29 -4.29 9.77
C VAL A 130 8.51 -4.45 10.65
N ARG A 131 9.28 -5.51 10.44
CA ARG A 131 10.53 -5.78 11.16
C ARG A 131 11.68 -5.92 10.18
N ARG A 132 12.87 -5.74 10.69
CA ARG A 132 14.13 -5.92 9.97
C ARG A 132 14.96 -7.00 10.66
N ALA A 133 15.61 -7.83 9.87
CA ALA A 133 16.67 -8.73 10.34
C ALA A 133 17.87 -8.64 9.40
N ASP A 134 19.06 -8.57 9.98
CA ASP A 134 20.31 -8.54 9.22
C ASP A 134 20.92 -9.95 9.21
N VAL A 135 21.04 -10.54 8.01
CA VAL A 135 21.52 -11.90 7.82
C VAL A 135 22.51 -11.91 6.64
N ASP A 136 23.72 -12.44 6.87
CA ASP A 136 24.75 -12.57 5.84
C ASP A 136 25.08 -11.25 5.10
N GLY A 137 25.09 -10.15 5.83
CA GLY A 137 25.40 -8.81 5.29
C GLY A 137 24.26 -8.14 4.51
N LYS A 138 23.10 -8.77 4.44
CA LYS A 138 21.89 -8.20 3.83
C LYS A 138 20.79 -7.98 4.86
N SER A 139 20.06 -6.88 4.73
CA SER A 139 18.88 -6.61 5.56
C SER A 139 17.65 -7.23 4.92
N ARG A 140 16.91 -8.02 5.69
CA ARG A 140 15.65 -8.66 5.29
C ARG A 140 14.47 -7.87 5.80
N LEU A 141 13.41 -7.84 5.02
CA LEU A 141 12.10 -7.31 5.41
C LEU A 141 11.26 -8.43 6.00
N LEU A 142 10.82 -8.25 7.24
CA LEU A 142 9.97 -9.21 7.95
C LEU A 142 8.59 -8.62 8.18
N ARG A 143 7.59 -9.49 8.28
CA ARG A 143 6.25 -9.08 8.73
C ARG A 143 6.32 -8.42 10.11
N GLY A 144 5.44 -7.47 10.38
CA GLY A 144 5.23 -6.92 11.71
C GLY A 144 4.74 -8.01 12.67
N LEU A 145 5.04 -7.84 13.96
CA LEU A 145 4.58 -8.75 15.00
C LEU A 145 3.04 -8.80 15.08
N ASP A 146 2.39 -7.65 14.97
CA ASP A 146 0.93 -7.55 14.88
C ASP A 146 0.47 -7.95 13.48
N GLY A 147 0.02 -9.19 13.31
CA GLY A 147 -0.45 -9.72 12.03
C GLY A 147 -1.66 -8.98 11.45
N ASN A 148 -2.47 -8.28 12.30
CA ASN A 148 -3.59 -7.47 11.83
C ASN A 148 -3.14 -6.10 11.28
N LYS A 149 -1.93 -5.68 11.64
CA LYS A 149 -1.35 -4.39 11.26
C LYS A 149 -0.14 -4.53 10.33
N ASP A 150 0.33 -5.74 10.08
CA ASP A 150 1.47 -5.98 9.19
C ASP A 150 1.34 -5.19 7.88
N GLN A 151 2.38 -4.42 7.55
CA GLN A 151 2.44 -3.54 6.39
C GLN A 151 3.54 -3.95 5.40
N SER A 152 4.12 -5.13 5.55
CA SER A 152 5.17 -5.63 4.63
C SER A 152 4.70 -5.67 3.17
N TYR A 153 3.42 -5.91 2.93
CA TYR A 153 2.80 -5.85 1.61
C TYR A 153 3.07 -4.53 0.88
N PHE A 154 3.08 -3.41 1.60
CA PHE A 154 3.29 -2.07 1.02
C PHE A 154 4.77 -1.69 0.85
N LEU A 155 5.69 -2.51 1.34
CA LEU A 155 7.13 -2.22 1.37
C LEU A 155 7.98 -3.19 0.54
N TYR A 156 7.37 -4.08 -0.23
CA TYR A 156 8.11 -5.10 -1.00
C TYR A 156 9.04 -4.51 -2.07
N THR A 157 8.83 -3.25 -2.46
CA THR A 157 9.68 -2.55 -3.44
C THR A 157 11.01 -2.07 -2.86
N LEU A 158 11.20 -2.14 -1.53
CA LEU A 158 12.45 -1.77 -0.89
C LEU A 158 13.52 -2.83 -1.13
N GLY A 159 14.74 -2.38 -1.42
CA GLY A 159 15.90 -3.25 -1.45
C GLY A 159 16.58 -3.35 -0.08
N HIS A 160 17.44 -4.35 0.08
CA HIS A 160 18.15 -4.60 1.32
C HIS A 160 18.98 -3.38 1.79
N GLU A 161 19.50 -2.56 0.88
CA GLU A 161 20.24 -1.34 1.22
C GLU A 161 19.34 -0.28 1.87
N GLN A 162 18.14 -0.06 1.33
CA GLN A 162 17.17 0.89 1.89
C GLN A 162 16.68 0.42 3.26
N ILE A 163 16.44 -0.89 3.42
CA ILE A 163 16.04 -1.49 4.70
C ILE A 163 17.17 -1.33 5.71
N ALA A 164 18.44 -1.51 5.31
CA ALA A 164 19.59 -1.32 6.16
C ALA A 164 19.74 0.10 6.74
N GLN A 165 19.22 1.10 6.03
CA GLN A 165 19.20 2.51 6.44
C GLN A 165 17.89 2.93 7.13
N SER A 166 17.01 1.98 7.41
CA SER A 166 15.67 2.24 7.94
C SER A 166 15.43 1.50 9.25
N LEU A 167 14.71 2.15 10.16
CA LEU A 167 14.28 1.59 11.44
C LEU A 167 12.74 1.59 11.52
N PHE A 168 12.20 0.54 12.13
CA PHE A 168 10.76 0.31 12.25
C PHE A 168 10.41 -0.01 13.71
N PRO A 169 10.44 1.00 14.61
CA PRO A 169 10.37 0.75 16.05
C PRO A 169 9.09 0.07 16.52
N VAL A 170 7.94 0.36 15.90
CA VAL A 170 6.65 -0.24 16.27
C VAL A 170 6.42 -1.63 15.68
N GLY A 171 7.29 -2.10 14.80
CA GLY A 171 7.16 -3.41 14.17
C GLY A 171 7.22 -4.60 15.14
N GLU A 172 7.84 -4.43 16.30
CA GLU A 172 7.93 -5.43 17.38
C GLU A 172 6.79 -5.33 18.40
N LEU A 173 5.80 -4.45 18.17
CA LEU A 173 4.69 -4.18 19.07
C LEU A 173 3.35 -4.45 18.41
N GLU A 174 2.36 -4.78 19.24
CA GLU A 174 0.97 -4.78 18.83
C GLU A 174 0.36 -3.37 18.94
N LYS A 175 -0.60 -3.05 18.10
CA LYS A 175 -1.24 -1.72 18.07
C LYS A 175 -1.79 -1.27 19.43
N PRO A 176 -2.46 -2.12 20.23
CA PRO A 176 -2.91 -1.74 21.58
C PRO A 176 -1.77 -1.30 22.49
N GLN A 177 -0.59 -1.92 22.39
CA GLN A 177 0.60 -1.54 23.15
C GLN A 177 1.12 -0.15 22.72
N VAL A 178 1.13 0.12 21.40
CA VAL A 178 1.52 1.43 20.87
C VAL A 178 0.60 2.53 21.38
N ARG A 179 -0.72 2.31 21.38
CA ARG A 179 -1.70 3.28 21.92
C ARG A 179 -1.53 3.49 23.42
N LYS A 180 -1.27 2.41 24.17
CA LYS A 180 -1.03 2.52 25.61
C LYS A 180 0.21 3.35 25.93
N ILE A 181 1.31 3.14 25.21
CA ILE A 181 2.53 3.98 25.35
C ILE A 181 2.19 5.45 25.10
N ALA A 182 1.45 5.75 24.02
CA ALA A 182 1.06 7.11 23.70
C ALA A 182 0.16 7.75 24.78
N GLU A 183 -0.76 6.98 25.37
CA GLU A 183 -1.62 7.42 26.48
C GLU A 183 -0.80 7.68 27.75
N ASP A 184 0.08 6.77 28.11
CA ASP A 184 0.93 6.90 29.30
C ASP A 184 1.87 8.12 29.21
N LEU A 185 2.30 8.47 27.99
CA LEU A 185 3.10 9.66 27.72
C LEU A 185 2.25 10.95 27.62
N GLY A 186 0.94 10.84 27.58
CA GLY A 186 0.05 11.98 27.39
C GLY A 186 0.19 12.65 26.03
N LEU A 187 0.46 11.85 24.96
CA LEU A 187 0.56 12.35 23.60
C LEU A 187 -0.84 12.68 23.06
N ILE A 188 -0.97 13.82 22.38
CA ILE A 188 -2.25 14.24 21.79
C ILE A 188 -2.76 13.27 20.71
N THR A 189 -1.85 12.52 20.10
CA THR A 189 -2.13 11.54 19.04
C THR A 189 -2.64 10.19 19.57
N ALA A 190 -2.62 9.94 20.89
CA ALA A 190 -2.95 8.64 21.49
C ALA A 190 -4.31 8.08 21.05
N LYS A 191 -5.33 8.94 20.93
CA LYS A 191 -6.69 8.59 20.53
C LYS A 191 -7.02 8.93 19.07
N LYS A 192 -6.04 9.43 18.32
CA LYS A 192 -6.23 9.77 16.92
C LYS A 192 -6.48 8.49 16.12
N LYS A 193 -7.51 8.52 15.26
CA LYS A 193 -7.81 7.39 14.37
C LYS A 193 -6.64 7.14 13.41
N ASP A 194 -6.46 5.89 13.04
CA ASP A 194 -5.52 5.54 11.97
C ASP A 194 -5.95 6.22 10.68
N SER A 195 -4.98 6.72 9.93
CA SER A 195 -5.25 7.29 8.61
C SER A 195 -5.82 6.21 7.69
N THR A 196 -6.92 6.55 7.02
CA THR A 196 -7.55 5.73 5.99
C THR A 196 -7.60 6.54 4.70
N GLY A 197 -7.74 5.87 3.55
CA GLY A 197 -7.69 6.52 2.25
C GLY A 197 -6.31 6.49 1.61
N ILE A 198 -6.13 7.26 0.54
CA ILE A 198 -4.87 7.35 -0.21
C ILE A 198 -3.85 8.15 0.59
N CYS A 199 -2.63 7.62 0.70
CA CYS A 199 -1.54 8.22 1.44
C CYS A 199 -1.34 9.71 1.02
N PHE A 200 -1.31 10.62 2.00
CA PHE A 200 -1.19 12.08 1.88
C PHE A 200 -2.38 12.82 1.24
N ILE A 201 -3.29 12.14 0.57
CA ILE A 201 -4.51 12.75 -0.01
C ILE A 201 -5.66 12.67 1.01
N GLY A 202 -5.68 11.65 1.86
CA GLY A 202 -6.65 11.46 2.93
C GLY A 202 -7.95 10.79 2.49
N GLU A 203 -8.94 10.83 3.39
CA GLU A 203 -10.28 10.29 3.16
C GLU A 203 -11.09 11.22 2.28
N ARG A 204 -11.53 10.70 1.14
CA ARG A 204 -12.37 11.43 0.19
C ARG A 204 -13.44 10.53 -0.38
N LYS A 205 -14.48 11.14 -0.91
CA LYS A 205 -15.38 10.44 -1.80
C LYS A 205 -14.64 10.15 -3.11
N PHE A 206 -14.18 8.91 -3.26
CA PHE A 206 -13.31 8.48 -4.34
C PHE A 206 -13.79 8.89 -5.73
N ARG A 207 -15.10 8.77 -6.00
CA ARG A 207 -15.69 9.17 -7.30
C ARG A 207 -15.58 10.67 -7.56
N GLU A 208 -15.84 11.49 -6.56
CA GLU A 208 -15.75 12.95 -6.68
C GLU A 208 -14.29 13.38 -6.89
N PHE A 209 -13.38 12.77 -6.14
CA PHE A 209 -11.96 13.05 -6.25
C PHE A 209 -11.40 12.65 -7.62
N LEU A 210 -11.58 11.40 -8.02
CA LEU A 210 -11.06 10.89 -9.29
C LEU A 210 -11.69 11.59 -10.50
N GLY A 211 -12.98 11.94 -10.41
CA GLY A 211 -13.71 12.66 -11.44
C GLY A 211 -13.19 14.07 -11.74
N ARG A 212 -12.41 14.70 -10.85
CA ARG A 212 -11.73 15.98 -11.11
C ARG A 212 -10.64 15.84 -12.17
N TYR A 213 -10.00 14.67 -12.25
CA TYR A 213 -8.84 14.41 -13.11
C TYR A 213 -9.18 13.54 -14.32
N LEU A 214 -10.12 12.63 -14.19
CA LEU A 214 -10.53 11.70 -15.24
C LEU A 214 -12.03 11.84 -15.51
N PRO A 215 -12.42 12.21 -16.74
CA PRO A 215 -13.83 12.28 -17.10
C PRO A 215 -14.46 10.88 -17.07
N ALA A 216 -15.51 10.73 -16.29
CA ALA A 216 -16.26 9.50 -16.22
C ALA A 216 -17.11 9.30 -17.50
N GLN A 217 -17.11 8.09 -18.03
CA GLN A 217 -17.92 7.70 -19.16
C GLN A 217 -18.92 6.62 -18.71
N PRO A 218 -20.23 6.92 -18.63
CA PRO A 218 -21.26 5.93 -18.37
C PRO A 218 -21.29 4.84 -19.43
N GLY A 219 -21.59 3.62 -19.03
CA GLY A 219 -21.68 2.46 -19.90
C GLY A 219 -22.59 1.38 -19.34
N LYS A 220 -22.69 0.27 -20.04
CA LYS A 220 -23.59 -0.82 -19.70
C LYS A 220 -23.01 -1.72 -18.60
N ILE A 221 -23.90 -2.27 -17.77
CA ILE A 221 -23.62 -3.41 -16.92
C ILE A 221 -24.35 -4.61 -17.51
N ILE A 222 -23.59 -5.66 -17.84
CA ILE A 222 -24.16 -6.90 -18.40
C ILE A 222 -23.84 -8.09 -17.49
N THR A 223 -24.65 -9.13 -17.57
CA THR A 223 -24.35 -10.42 -16.98
C THR A 223 -23.30 -11.18 -17.81
N VAL A 224 -22.77 -12.27 -17.27
CA VAL A 224 -21.89 -13.19 -18.01
C VAL A 224 -22.58 -13.83 -19.24
N ASP A 225 -23.89 -13.85 -19.25
CA ASP A 225 -24.73 -14.38 -20.36
C ASP A 225 -25.05 -13.30 -21.42
N GLY A 226 -24.64 -12.04 -21.15
CA GLY A 226 -24.82 -10.92 -22.08
C GLY A 226 -26.06 -10.07 -21.82
N ASP A 227 -26.87 -10.37 -20.82
CA ASP A 227 -28.09 -9.62 -20.51
C ASP A 227 -27.72 -8.26 -19.86
N GLU A 228 -28.26 -7.18 -20.40
CA GLU A 228 -28.11 -5.83 -19.84
C GLU A 228 -28.99 -5.67 -18.60
N ILE A 229 -28.38 -5.41 -17.45
CA ILE A 229 -29.06 -5.32 -16.15
C ILE A 229 -28.88 -3.98 -15.44
N GLY A 230 -28.12 -3.07 -16.03
CA GLY A 230 -27.89 -1.77 -15.42
C GLY A 230 -26.93 -0.90 -16.22
N GLN A 231 -26.57 0.24 -15.60
CA GLN A 231 -25.64 1.20 -16.15
C GLN A 231 -24.63 1.62 -15.06
N HIS A 232 -23.33 1.65 -15.40
CA HIS A 232 -22.30 2.21 -14.55
C HIS A 232 -22.00 3.67 -14.94
N GLN A 233 -21.40 4.42 -14.01
CA GLN A 233 -21.03 5.81 -14.22
C GLN A 233 -19.59 6.00 -14.68
N GLY A 234 -18.81 4.94 -14.77
CA GLY A 234 -17.42 4.89 -15.23
C GLY A 234 -16.74 3.61 -14.80
N LEU A 235 -16.08 2.88 -15.73
CA LEU A 235 -15.37 1.63 -15.43
C LEU A 235 -14.27 1.83 -14.37
N MET A 236 -13.65 3.00 -14.33
CA MET A 236 -12.60 3.34 -13.36
C MET A 236 -13.08 3.27 -11.90
N TYR A 237 -14.37 3.38 -11.64
CA TYR A 237 -14.92 3.30 -10.29
C TYR A 237 -15.18 1.88 -9.80
N HIS A 238 -14.88 0.88 -10.61
CA HIS A 238 -15.16 -0.52 -10.32
C HIS A 238 -13.91 -1.37 -10.35
N THR A 239 -13.85 -2.34 -9.43
CA THR A 239 -12.75 -3.28 -9.28
C THR A 239 -13.28 -4.71 -9.28
N LEU A 240 -12.50 -5.67 -9.81
CA LEU A 240 -12.85 -7.09 -9.77
C LEU A 240 -13.17 -7.54 -8.34
N GLY A 241 -14.24 -8.30 -8.17
CA GLY A 241 -14.73 -8.75 -6.88
C GLY A 241 -15.54 -7.71 -6.09
N GLN A 242 -15.73 -6.51 -6.64
CA GLN A 242 -16.59 -5.51 -6.00
C GLN A 242 -18.04 -5.97 -5.97
N ARG A 243 -18.67 -5.85 -4.80
CA ARG A 243 -20.07 -6.19 -4.54
C ARG A 243 -20.95 -4.95 -4.35
N LYS A 244 -20.45 -3.95 -3.63
CA LYS A 244 -21.23 -2.77 -3.23
C LYS A 244 -21.16 -1.67 -4.30
N GLY A 245 -22.23 -0.87 -4.40
CA GLY A 245 -22.23 0.32 -5.25
C GLY A 245 -22.42 0.06 -6.73
N LEU A 246 -22.93 -1.13 -7.12
CA LEU A 246 -23.23 -1.47 -8.50
C LEU A 246 -24.55 -0.86 -9.01
N GLY A 247 -25.46 -0.49 -8.08
CA GLY A 247 -26.76 0.08 -8.46
C GLY A 247 -27.70 -0.88 -9.18
N ILE A 248 -27.42 -2.19 -9.11
CA ILE A 248 -28.23 -3.25 -9.70
C ILE A 248 -29.34 -3.59 -8.71
N GLY A 249 -30.61 -3.41 -9.13
CA GLY A 249 -31.77 -3.88 -8.37
C GLY A 249 -31.87 -5.39 -8.36
N GLY A 250 -32.70 -5.95 -7.46
CA GLY A 250 -33.02 -7.38 -7.49
C GLY A 250 -33.64 -7.75 -8.84
N THR A 251 -32.98 -8.65 -9.55
CA THR A 251 -33.52 -9.19 -10.83
C THR A 251 -34.58 -10.23 -10.51
N LYS A 252 -35.63 -10.28 -11.30
CA LYS A 252 -36.72 -11.25 -11.13
C LYS A 252 -36.30 -12.69 -11.49
N GLU A 253 -35.19 -12.83 -12.20
CA GLU A 253 -34.62 -14.09 -12.67
C GLU A 253 -33.20 -14.19 -12.14
N GLY A 254 -32.88 -15.18 -11.29
CA GLY A 254 -31.57 -15.41 -10.70
C GLY A 254 -31.64 -16.00 -9.28
N THR A 255 -30.47 -16.24 -8.71
CA THR A 255 -30.35 -16.62 -7.32
C THR A 255 -30.45 -15.38 -6.42
N GLU A 256 -30.67 -15.59 -5.10
CA GLU A 256 -30.61 -14.50 -4.13
C GLU A 256 -29.17 -14.02 -3.84
N ASP A 257 -28.18 -14.60 -4.51
CA ASP A 257 -26.78 -14.30 -4.34
C ASP A 257 -26.43 -12.88 -4.80
N PRO A 258 -25.52 -12.20 -4.10
CA PRO A 258 -25.06 -10.89 -4.49
C PRO A 258 -24.35 -10.88 -5.85
N TRP A 259 -24.46 -9.76 -6.54
CA TRP A 259 -23.70 -9.50 -7.77
C TRP A 259 -22.27 -9.07 -7.46
N TYR A 260 -21.33 -9.58 -8.25
CA TYR A 260 -19.90 -9.25 -8.20
C TYR A 260 -19.39 -8.84 -9.57
N VAL A 261 -18.49 -7.86 -9.61
CA VAL A 261 -17.75 -7.51 -10.82
C VAL A 261 -16.79 -8.66 -11.15
N VAL A 262 -16.92 -9.24 -12.33
CA VAL A 262 -16.09 -10.36 -12.79
C VAL A 262 -15.19 -10.00 -13.96
N ASP A 263 -15.49 -8.92 -14.69
CA ASP A 263 -14.66 -8.45 -15.80
C ASP A 263 -14.97 -6.99 -16.15
N LYS A 264 -14.05 -6.36 -16.89
CA LYS A 264 -14.19 -5.02 -17.47
C LYS A 264 -13.78 -5.07 -18.94
N ASP A 265 -14.72 -4.86 -19.84
CA ASP A 265 -14.42 -4.64 -21.24
C ASP A 265 -14.17 -3.14 -21.46
N VAL A 266 -12.89 -2.76 -21.42
CA VAL A 266 -12.45 -1.36 -21.52
C VAL A 266 -12.72 -0.79 -22.91
N GLU A 267 -12.58 -1.61 -23.97
CA GLU A 267 -12.76 -1.17 -25.36
C GLU A 267 -14.21 -0.78 -25.63
N ASN A 268 -15.16 -1.56 -25.12
CA ASN A 268 -16.60 -1.35 -25.32
C ASN A 268 -17.26 -0.60 -24.15
N ASN A 269 -16.51 -0.23 -23.12
CA ASN A 269 -17.00 0.45 -21.92
C ASN A 269 -18.11 -0.33 -21.19
N ILE A 270 -17.90 -1.64 -21.02
CA ILE A 270 -18.87 -2.57 -20.42
C ILE A 270 -18.31 -3.13 -19.10
N LEU A 271 -19.17 -3.13 -18.07
CA LEU A 271 -18.91 -3.81 -16.80
C LEU A 271 -19.63 -5.17 -16.82
N VAL A 272 -18.89 -6.25 -16.60
CA VAL A 272 -19.44 -7.61 -16.56
C VAL A 272 -19.59 -8.06 -15.12
N VAL A 273 -20.77 -8.57 -14.78
CA VAL A 273 -21.09 -9.03 -13.41
C VAL A 273 -21.66 -10.45 -13.41
N ALA A 274 -21.47 -11.14 -12.29
CA ALA A 274 -22.05 -12.45 -12.04
C ALA A 274 -22.54 -12.55 -10.59
N GLN A 275 -23.48 -13.48 -10.34
CA GLN A 275 -23.94 -13.78 -8.98
C GLN A 275 -23.04 -14.81 -8.32
N GLY A 276 -22.79 -14.62 -7.00
CA GLY A 276 -21.96 -15.52 -6.19
C GLY A 276 -20.47 -15.20 -6.17
N HIS A 277 -19.88 -15.25 -4.99
CA HIS A 277 -18.44 -14.94 -4.78
C HIS A 277 -17.51 -15.99 -5.41
N GLU A 278 -17.97 -17.21 -5.58
CA GLU A 278 -17.19 -18.33 -6.14
C GLU A 278 -17.54 -18.61 -7.61
N HIS A 279 -18.18 -17.64 -8.28
CA HIS A 279 -18.51 -17.79 -9.69
C HIS A 279 -17.23 -18.06 -10.52
N PRO A 280 -17.18 -19.08 -11.41
CA PRO A 280 -15.96 -19.47 -12.14
C PRO A 280 -15.26 -18.31 -12.86
N ARG A 281 -16.03 -17.36 -13.42
CA ARG A 281 -15.48 -16.16 -14.08
C ARG A 281 -14.72 -15.22 -13.16
N LEU A 282 -14.94 -15.29 -11.83
CA LEU A 282 -14.21 -14.50 -10.83
C LEU A 282 -12.92 -15.22 -10.36
N MET A 283 -12.84 -16.53 -10.57
CA MET A 283 -11.74 -17.36 -10.07
C MET A 283 -10.56 -17.38 -11.04
N SER A 284 -9.37 -17.49 -10.48
CA SER A 284 -8.10 -17.62 -11.23
C SER A 284 -7.25 -18.74 -10.66
N VAL A 285 -6.57 -19.48 -11.52
CA VAL A 285 -5.60 -20.53 -11.12
C VAL A 285 -4.21 -19.97 -10.91
N GLY A 286 -3.97 -18.73 -11.32
CA GLY A 286 -2.67 -18.07 -11.22
C GLY A 286 -2.72 -16.66 -11.78
N LEU A 287 -1.54 -16.10 -11.96
CA LEU A 287 -1.34 -14.78 -12.55
C LEU A 287 0.02 -14.68 -13.24
N ILE A 288 0.18 -13.66 -14.07
CA ILE A 288 1.47 -13.19 -14.54
C ILE A 288 1.75 -11.84 -13.89
N ALA A 289 2.95 -11.68 -13.34
CA ALA A 289 3.40 -10.42 -12.75
C ALA A 289 4.63 -9.89 -13.49
N GLN A 290 4.74 -8.57 -13.51
CA GLN A 290 5.82 -7.79 -14.11
C GLN A 290 6.29 -6.68 -13.16
N GLN A 291 7.24 -5.85 -13.59
CA GLN A 291 7.84 -4.81 -12.75
C GLN A 291 8.30 -5.38 -11.41
N LEU A 292 9.11 -6.44 -11.49
CA LEU A 292 9.53 -7.23 -10.34
C LEU A 292 10.51 -6.47 -9.46
N HIS A 293 10.32 -6.61 -8.16
CA HIS A 293 11.24 -6.14 -7.13
C HIS A 293 11.52 -7.28 -6.14
N TRP A 294 12.80 -7.59 -5.96
CA TRP A 294 13.26 -8.54 -4.96
C TRP A 294 14.04 -7.80 -3.89
N VAL A 295 13.75 -8.08 -2.62
CA VAL A 295 14.34 -7.37 -1.48
C VAL A 295 15.86 -7.56 -1.45
N ASP A 296 16.36 -8.75 -1.76
CA ASP A 296 17.78 -9.07 -1.81
C ASP A 296 18.52 -8.55 -3.04
N ARG A 297 17.78 -7.97 -4.01
CA ARG A 297 18.28 -7.47 -5.29
C ARG A 297 18.89 -8.53 -6.21
N GLU A 298 18.74 -9.81 -5.88
CA GLU A 298 19.20 -10.89 -6.76
C GLU A 298 18.17 -11.15 -7.86
N PRO A 299 18.60 -11.33 -9.11
CA PRO A 299 17.71 -11.73 -10.19
C PRO A 299 17.06 -13.09 -9.89
N PHE A 300 15.75 -13.14 -10.02
CA PHE A 300 15.02 -14.39 -9.84
C PHE A 300 15.16 -15.28 -11.09
N SER A 301 15.52 -16.52 -10.88
CA SER A 301 15.57 -17.53 -11.95
C SER A 301 15.06 -18.88 -11.44
N GLY A 302 14.54 -19.68 -12.36
CA GLY A 302 14.05 -21.03 -12.03
C GLY A 302 12.65 -21.03 -11.42
N THR A 303 12.49 -21.80 -10.35
CA THR A 303 11.20 -22.06 -9.71
C THR A 303 11.32 -21.90 -8.20
N LEU A 304 10.34 -21.25 -7.58
CA LEU A 304 10.28 -21.02 -6.15
C LEU A 304 8.93 -21.47 -5.59
N ARG A 305 8.97 -22.22 -4.51
CA ARG A 305 7.80 -22.56 -3.70
C ARG A 305 7.68 -21.56 -2.55
N CYS A 306 6.55 -20.84 -2.47
CA CYS A 306 6.33 -19.82 -1.45
C CYS A 306 4.83 -19.55 -1.23
N THR A 307 4.50 -18.48 -0.53
CA THR A 307 3.13 -17.95 -0.47
C THR A 307 3.06 -16.59 -1.12
N VAL A 308 1.88 -16.21 -1.59
CA VAL A 308 1.61 -14.93 -2.22
C VAL A 308 0.38 -14.26 -1.61
N LYS A 309 0.41 -12.92 -1.53
CA LYS A 309 -0.78 -12.09 -1.35
C LYS A 309 -1.00 -11.27 -2.61
N THR A 310 -2.22 -11.29 -3.13
CA THR A 310 -2.62 -10.53 -4.32
C THR A 310 -3.37 -9.25 -3.97
N ARG A 311 -3.61 -9.02 -2.67
CA ARG A 311 -4.16 -7.80 -2.06
C ARG A 311 -3.81 -7.74 -0.58
N TYR A 312 -3.84 -6.56 0.01
CA TYR A 312 -3.31 -6.29 1.34
C TYR A 312 -3.83 -7.22 2.45
N ARG A 313 -5.12 -7.32 2.65
CA ARG A 313 -5.70 -8.07 3.79
C ARG A 313 -6.06 -9.52 3.47
N GLN A 314 -5.45 -10.08 2.44
CA GLN A 314 -5.66 -11.47 2.06
C GLN A 314 -4.85 -12.41 2.97
N THR A 315 -5.37 -13.61 3.19
CA THR A 315 -4.58 -14.71 3.76
C THR A 315 -3.52 -15.17 2.75
N ASP A 316 -2.45 -15.76 3.25
CA ASP A 316 -1.39 -16.30 2.42
C ASP A 316 -1.91 -17.42 1.50
N ILE A 317 -1.58 -17.34 0.23
CA ILE A 317 -1.95 -18.31 -0.79
C ILE A 317 -0.71 -19.14 -1.14
N PRO A 318 -0.69 -20.46 -0.87
CA PRO A 318 0.39 -21.32 -1.34
C PRO A 318 0.48 -21.31 -2.86
N CYS A 319 1.69 -21.14 -3.38
CA CYS A 319 1.91 -21.04 -4.81
C CYS A 319 3.30 -21.52 -5.26
N THR A 320 3.43 -21.71 -6.56
CA THR A 320 4.70 -21.92 -7.24
C THR A 320 4.95 -20.76 -8.19
N VAL A 321 6.10 -20.10 -8.06
CA VAL A 321 6.55 -19.00 -8.91
C VAL A 321 7.58 -19.52 -9.88
N LYS A 322 7.45 -19.16 -11.17
CA LYS A 322 8.39 -19.55 -12.23
C LYS A 322 8.75 -18.32 -13.05
N ALA A 323 10.05 -18.14 -13.31
CA ALA A 323 10.50 -17.12 -14.26
C ALA A 323 10.04 -17.48 -15.68
N LEU A 324 9.39 -16.53 -16.37
CA LEU A 324 9.03 -16.63 -17.78
C LEU A 324 10.13 -16.02 -18.66
N ASP A 325 10.61 -14.87 -18.25
CA ASP A 325 11.71 -14.12 -18.87
C ASP A 325 12.38 -13.24 -17.80
N ASP A 326 13.22 -12.30 -18.21
CA ASP A 326 13.94 -11.41 -17.29
C ASP A 326 13.03 -10.39 -16.56
N GLU A 327 11.82 -10.16 -17.08
CA GLU A 327 10.91 -9.11 -16.61
C GLU A 327 9.61 -9.66 -16.00
N ARG A 328 9.26 -10.93 -16.30
CA ARG A 328 7.96 -11.50 -15.93
C ARG A 328 8.09 -12.85 -15.25
N ILE A 329 7.17 -13.11 -14.35
CA ILE A 329 7.00 -14.39 -13.67
C ILE A 329 5.55 -14.88 -13.83
N GLU A 330 5.42 -16.20 -13.87
CA GLU A 330 4.17 -16.92 -13.74
C GLU A 330 4.01 -17.40 -12.30
N VAL A 331 2.83 -17.20 -11.74
CA VAL A 331 2.47 -17.66 -10.40
C VAL A 331 1.28 -18.59 -10.52
N ILE A 332 1.43 -19.84 -10.11
CA ILE A 332 0.36 -20.84 -10.09
C ILE A 332 -0.02 -21.09 -8.64
N PHE A 333 -1.29 -20.90 -8.33
CA PHE A 333 -1.85 -21.14 -7.00
C PHE A 333 -2.13 -22.64 -6.81
N ASP A 334 -2.07 -23.11 -5.58
CA ASP A 334 -2.44 -24.50 -5.25
C ASP A 334 -3.95 -24.72 -5.44
N GLU A 335 -4.75 -23.70 -5.12
CA GLU A 335 -6.21 -23.69 -5.27
C GLU A 335 -6.66 -22.39 -5.96
N PRO A 336 -7.76 -22.41 -6.73
CA PRO A 336 -8.25 -21.20 -7.38
C PRO A 336 -8.55 -20.06 -6.39
N VAL A 337 -8.24 -18.84 -6.80
CA VAL A 337 -8.37 -17.62 -5.99
C VAL A 337 -9.33 -16.64 -6.66
N ALA A 338 -10.24 -16.08 -5.88
CA ALA A 338 -11.19 -15.08 -6.36
C ALA A 338 -10.54 -13.69 -6.50
N ALA A 339 -11.00 -12.94 -7.49
CA ALA A 339 -10.75 -11.51 -7.63
C ALA A 339 -9.26 -11.12 -7.75
N VAL A 340 -8.46 -11.91 -8.43
CA VAL A 340 -7.10 -11.53 -8.81
C VAL A 340 -7.17 -10.37 -9.78
N THR A 341 -6.63 -9.20 -9.39
CA THR A 341 -6.91 -7.93 -10.06
C THR A 341 -5.66 -7.35 -10.73
N PRO A 342 -5.64 -7.16 -12.06
CA PRO A 342 -4.57 -6.45 -12.75
C PRO A 342 -4.35 -5.03 -12.21
N GLY A 343 -3.08 -4.64 -12.05
CA GLY A 343 -2.67 -3.37 -11.45
C GLY A 343 -2.38 -3.46 -9.93
N GLN A 344 -2.97 -4.43 -9.23
CA GLN A 344 -2.61 -4.73 -7.84
C GLN A 344 -1.26 -5.45 -7.77
N SER A 345 -0.65 -5.46 -6.58
CA SER A 345 0.62 -6.14 -6.37
C SER A 345 0.43 -7.58 -5.91
N ALA A 346 1.25 -8.48 -6.48
CA ALA A 346 1.49 -9.81 -5.96
C ALA A 346 2.77 -9.76 -5.12
N VAL A 347 2.67 -10.06 -3.83
CA VAL A 347 3.78 -9.99 -2.87
C VAL A 347 4.07 -11.35 -2.29
N PHE A 348 5.34 -11.79 -2.37
CA PHE A 348 5.78 -13.13 -2.04
C PHE A 348 6.43 -13.22 -0.68
N TYR A 349 6.14 -14.30 0.03
CA TYR A 349 6.63 -14.55 1.37
C TYR A 349 7.18 -15.96 1.53
N ASN A 350 8.22 -16.08 2.34
CA ASN A 350 8.68 -17.33 2.92
C ASN A 350 8.57 -17.23 4.45
N GLY A 351 7.48 -17.76 5.01
CA GLY A 351 7.15 -17.55 6.41
C GLY A 351 6.99 -16.07 6.74
N GLU A 352 7.80 -15.55 7.65
CA GLU A 352 7.79 -14.14 8.04
C GLU A 352 8.56 -13.20 7.09
N VAL A 353 9.37 -13.76 6.20
CA VAL A 353 10.23 -12.98 5.28
C VAL A 353 9.46 -12.58 4.05
N CYS A 354 9.38 -11.26 3.80
CA CYS A 354 8.92 -10.72 2.53
C CYS A 354 10.04 -10.81 1.51
N LEU A 355 9.83 -11.58 0.44
CA LEU A 355 10.85 -11.82 -0.59
C LEU A 355 10.88 -10.72 -1.64
N GLY A 356 9.75 -10.12 -1.93
CA GLY A 356 9.56 -9.16 -3.01
C GLY A 356 8.19 -9.29 -3.63
N GLY A 357 8.04 -8.80 -4.84
CA GLY A 357 6.77 -8.85 -5.55
C GLY A 357 6.82 -8.20 -6.92
N GLY A 358 5.65 -8.01 -7.50
CA GLY A 358 5.48 -7.35 -8.78
C GLY A 358 4.04 -6.91 -9.00
N ILE A 359 3.81 -6.19 -10.07
CA ILE A 359 2.48 -5.76 -10.48
C ILE A 359 1.81 -6.88 -11.28
N ILE A 360 0.58 -7.22 -10.94
CA ILE A 360 -0.24 -8.18 -11.67
C ILE A 360 -0.53 -7.61 -13.05
N GLU A 361 0.04 -8.20 -14.09
CA GLU A 361 -0.20 -7.85 -15.48
C GLU A 361 -1.52 -8.45 -15.95
N GLN A 362 -1.69 -9.74 -15.70
CA GLN A 362 -2.91 -10.47 -16.03
C GLN A 362 -3.18 -11.60 -15.03
N ARG A 363 -4.45 -11.93 -14.87
CA ARG A 363 -4.90 -13.13 -14.19
C ARG A 363 -4.94 -14.31 -15.16
N LEU A 364 -4.73 -15.51 -14.66
CA LEU A 364 -4.94 -16.76 -15.39
C LEU A 364 -6.29 -17.33 -14.96
N PRO A 365 -7.35 -17.18 -15.78
CA PRO A 365 -8.70 -17.60 -15.40
C PRO A 365 -8.78 -19.11 -15.18
N LEU A 366 -9.77 -19.52 -14.39
CA LEU A 366 -10.14 -20.92 -14.28
C LEU A 366 -10.55 -21.42 -15.68
N PRO A 367 -10.00 -22.55 -16.17
CA PRO A 367 -10.47 -23.14 -17.42
C PRO A 367 -11.98 -23.48 -17.32
N VAL A 368 -12.77 -22.98 -18.26
CA VAL A 368 -14.22 -23.23 -18.34
C VAL A 368 -14.47 -24.39 -19.30
#